data_0e64716e5a9d7e56dc09270bb608cffd
#
_entry.id   0e64716e5a9d7e56dc09270bb608cffd
#
_cell.length_a   1.000
_cell.length_b   1.000
_cell.length_c   1.000
_cell.angle_alpha   90.00
_cell.angle_beta   90.00
_cell.angle_gamma   90.00
#
_symmetry.space_group_name_H-M   'P 1'
#
loop_
_entity.id
_entity.type
_entity.pdbx_description
1 polymer ?
#
loop_
_entity_poly.entity_id
_entity_poly.type
_entity_poly.pdbx_seq_one_letter_code
_entity_poly.pdbx_strand_id
1 'polypeptide(L)'
;MTTAIILAGGLGTRLRSAVPDLPKPMAPIGGRPFLEYQLDYWIAQGVSRFVLSVGYRHEAIVDYFGNSYMGAELDYVIEKMPLGTGGGLLLAAEKVDKAAPFLLLNGDTYFAVDLKVLSKFSQTNDADWCFSLFRANEKGRYMGMNVSPQGKITSLKTGSGAAGCLANGGVYWVHPRALRDGGFASGDKVSLEEDIFSVAMVTGQSLFGI
;
A
#
# COMPACT_ATOMS: atom_id res chain seq x y z
N MET A 1 4.18 9.52 16.26
CA MET A 1 4.79 9.68 14.92
C MET A 1 4.14 8.67 14.00
N THR A 2 3.50 9.09 12.91
CA THR A 2 2.85 8.16 11.98
C THR A 2 3.82 7.82 10.86
N THR A 3 4.05 6.51 10.65
CA THR A 3 4.90 6.00 9.57
C THR A 3 4.04 5.42 8.44
N ALA A 4 4.43 5.66 7.20
CA ALA A 4 3.84 5.03 6.02
C ALA A 4 4.87 4.18 5.27
N ILE A 5 4.42 3.06 4.70
CA ILE A 5 5.16 2.29 3.70
C ILE A 5 4.54 2.58 2.34
N ILE A 6 5.37 2.85 1.32
CA ILE A 6 4.93 3.02 -0.07
C ILE A 6 5.55 1.91 -0.93
N LEU A 7 4.70 1.12 -1.59
CA LEU A 7 5.12 0.05 -2.48
C LEU A 7 5.41 0.62 -3.89
N ALA A 8 6.65 0.98 -4.13
CA ALA A 8 7.12 1.66 -5.35
C ALA A 8 8.08 0.81 -6.21
N GLY A 9 8.25 -0.49 -5.88
CA GLY A 9 9.19 -1.39 -6.55
C GLY A 9 8.72 -1.97 -7.90
N GLY A 10 7.47 -1.71 -8.28
CA GLY A 10 6.86 -2.29 -9.47
C GLY A 10 7.56 -1.90 -10.77
N LEU A 11 7.68 -2.86 -11.71
CA LEU A 11 8.33 -2.68 -13.01
C LEU A 11 7.62 -1.70 -13.97
N GLY A 12 6.36 -1.34 -13.71
CA GLY A 12 5.58 -0.36 -14.49
C GLY A 12 5.44 -0.69 -15.99
N THR A 13 5.45 -1.98 -16.38
CA THR A 13 5.58 -2.43 -17.78
C THR A 13 4.54 -1.81 -18.72
N ARG A 14 3.31 -1.58 -18.26
CA ARG A 14 2.24 -0.95 -19.05
C ARG A 14 2.48 0.54 -19.34
N LEU A 15 3.21 1.23 -18.47
CA LEU A 15 3.49 2.66 -18.61
C LEU A 15 4.80 2.95 -19.34
N ARG A 16 5.65 1.93 -19.56
CA ARG A 16 6.96 2.08 -20.22
C ARG A 16 6.89 2.65 -21.63
N SER A 17 5.79 2.45 -22.35
CA SER A 17 5.60 3.05 -23.68
C SER A 17 5.44 4.57 -23.62
N ALA A 18 4.90 5.10 -22.53
CA ALA A 18 4.69 6.54 -22.33
C ALA A 18 5.84 7.20 -21.54
N VAL A 19 6.48 6.45 -20.64
CA VAL A 19 7.56 6.95 -19.76
C VAL A 19 8.65 5.88 -19.65
N PRO A 20 9.48 5.70 -20.71
CA PRO A 20 10.44 4.58 -20.79
C PRO A 20 11.59 4.69 -19.77
N ASP A 21 11.92 5.90 -19.36
CA ASP A 21 13.15 6.21 -18.61
C ASP A 21 12.93 6.45 -17.12
N LEU A 22 11.69 6.40 -16.62
CA LEU A 22 11.37 6.65 -15.21
C LEU A 22 10.61 5.48 -14.61
N PRO A 23 10.78 5.22 -13.29
CA PRO A 23 9.91 4.30 -12.58
C PRO A 23 8.50 4.91 -12.48
N LYS A 24 7.47 4.05 -12.40
CA LYS A 24 6.06 4.47 -12.44
C LYS A 24 5.70 5.59 -11.44
N PRO A 25 6.19 5.59 -10.18
CA PRO A 25 5.92 6.67 -9.24
C PRO A 25 6.51 8.03 -9.64
N MET A 26 7.49 8.04 -10.55
CA MET A 26 8.10 9.26 -11.09
C MET A 26 7.45 9.75 -12.38
N ALA A 27 6.38 9.09 -12.85
CA ALA A 27 5.66 9.55 -14.04
C ALA A 27 5.15 10.98 -13.82
N PRO A 28 5.43 11.91 -14.77
CA PRO A 28 5.05 13.30 -14.58
C PRO A 28 3.54 13.49 -14.78
N ILE A 29 2.92 14.16 -13.81
CA ILE A 29 1.54 14.63 -13.85
C ILE A 29 1.56 16.13 -13.61
N GLY A 30 1.16 16.92 -14.62
CA GLY A 30 1.22 18.38 -14.50
C GLY A 30 2.63 18.92 -14.23
N GLY A 31 3.69 18.24 -14.72
CA GLY A 31 5.08 18.64 -14.53
C GLY A 31 5.73 18.20 -13.22
N ARG A 32 5.02 17.48 -12.36
CA ARG A 32 5.51 16.96 -11.07
C ARG A 32 5.43 15.43 -11.05
N PRO A 33 6.36 14.70 -10.40
CA PRO A 33 6.24 13.26 -10.18
C PRO A 33 4.94 12.89 -9.48
N PHE A 34 4.31 11.77 -9.88
CA PHE A 34 3.11 11.26 -9.21
C PHE A 34 3.32 11.04 -7.71
N LEU A 35 4.49 10.56 -7.31
CA LEU A 35 4.85 10.31 -5.92
C LEU A 35 4.78 11.58 -5.05
N GLU A 36 5.07 12.76 -5.59
CA GLU A 36 4.91 14.01 -4.84
C GLU A 36 3.48 14.23 -4.36
N TYR A 37 2.48 13.96 -5.22
CA TYR A 37 1.07 14.11 -4.84
C TYR A 37 0.68 13.17 -3.69
N GLN A 38 1.24 11.96 -3.67
CA GLN A 38 1.02 11.04 -2.55
C GLN A 38 1.69 11.56 -1.27
N LEU A 39 2.96 11.96 -1.34
CA LEU A 39 3.69 12.50 -0.18
C LEU A 39 3.01 13.75 0.38
N ASP A 40 2.68 14.72 -0.48
CA ASP A 40 2.00 15.96 -0.07
C ASP A 40 0.70 15.66 0.69
N TYR A 41 -0.13 14.76 0.13
CA TYR A 41 -1.41 14.41 0.72
C TYR A 41 -1.28 13.80 2.11
N TRP A 42 -0.34 12.89 2.29
CA TRP A 42 -0.17 12.19 3.56
C TRP A 42 0.60 13.00 4.59
N ILE A 43 1.56 13.83 4.17
CA ILE A 43 2.24 14.80 5.04
C ILE A 43 1.23 15.80 5.62
N ALA A 44 0.32 16.31 4.79
CA ALA A 44 -0.74 17.22 5.25
C ALA A 44 -1.67 16.57 6.29
N GLN A 45 -1.75 15.23 6.35
CA GLN A 45 -2.51 14.49 7.37
C GLN A 45 -1.66 14.04 8.58
N GLY A 46 -0.39 14.44 8.64
CA GLY A 46 0.49 14.20 9.79
C GLY A 46 1.35 12.93 9.69
N VAL A 47 1.49 12.34 8.50
CA VAL A 47 2.52 11.32 8.26
C VAL A 47 3.86 12.04 8.23
N SER A 48 4.80 11.61 9.07
CA SER A 48 6.10 12.27 9.27
C SER A 48 7.30 11.40 8.90
N ARG A 49 7.08 10.14 8.53
CA ARG A 49 8.11 9.23 8.06
C ARG A 49 7.54 8.30 6.99
N PHE A 50 8.30 8.10 5.93
CA PHE A 50 7.97 7.16 4.86
C PHE A 50 9.09 6.16 4.65
N VAL A 51 8.74 4.89 4.49
CA VAL A 51 9.62 3.82 4.04
C VAL A 51 9.18 3.41 2.64
N LEU A 52 9.98 3.72 1.64
CA LEU A 52 9.69 3.41 0.24
C LEU A 52 10.35 2.08 -0.14
N SER A 53 9.54 1.07 -0.50
CA SER A 53 10.05 -0.10 -1.19
C SER A 53 10.21 0.23 -2.67
N VAL A 54 11.46 0.30 -3.14
CA VAL A 54 11.82 0.72 -4.49
C VAL A 54 12.60 -0.38 -5.20
N GLY A 55 12.52 -0.43 -6.51
CA GLY A 55 13.18 -1.45 -7.32
C GLY A 55 13.74 -0.88 -8.61
N TYR A 56 13.06 -1.13 -9.73
CA TYR A 56 13.49 -0.64 -11.04
C TYR A 56 13.73 0.87 -11.05
N ARG A 57 14.95 1.28 -11.44
CA ARG A 57 15.40 2.69 -11.51
C ARG A 57 15.15 3.48 -10.21
N HIS A 58 15.38 2.83 -9.09
CA HIS A 58 15.21 3.44 -7.76
C HIS A 58 16.05 4.71 -7.58
N GLU A 59 17.19 4.81 -8.29
CA GLU A 59 18.08 5.97 -8.25
C GLU A 59 17.32 7.26 -8.60
N ALA A 60 16.41 7.21 -9.58
CA ALA A 60 15.62 8.37 -9.97
C ALA A 60 14.69 8.87 -8.87
N ILE A 61 14.24 7.98 -7.97
CA ILE A 61 13.43 8.36 -6.79
C ILE A 61 14.35 8.94 -5.71
N VAL A 62 15.44 8.21 -5.40
CA VAL A 62 16.38 8.59 -4.33
C VAL A 62 17.06 9.92 -4.64
N ASP A 63 17.52 10.13 -5.88
CA ASP A 63 18.19 11.36 -6.29
C ASP A 63 17.24 12.57 -6.28
N TYR A 64 15.96 12.35 -6.58
CA TYR A 64 14.97 13.42 -6.62
C TYR A 64 14.51 13.85 -5.21
N PHE A 65 14.20 12.90 -4.33
CA PHE A 65 13.62 13.18 -3.02
C PHE A 65 14.65 13.26 -1.88
N GLY A 66 15.82 12.64 -2.03
CA GLY A 66 16.80 12.54 -0.96
C GLY A 66 16.27 11.77 0.24
N ASN A 67 16.71 12.13 1.43
CA ASN A 67 16.32 11.48 2.69
C ASN A 67 15.25 12.26 3.49
N SER A 68 14.72 13.37 2.93
CA SER A 68 13.65 14.15 3.54
C SER A 68 12.87 14.93 2.49
N TYR A 69 11.56 15.06 2.68
CA TYR A 69 10.69 15.83 1.81
C TYR A 69 9.64 16.57 2.65
N MET A 70 9.55 17.90 2.50
CA MET A 70 8.62 18.77 3.26
C MET A 70 8.63 18.50 4.78
N GLY A 71 9.80 18.20 5.36
CA GLY A 71 9.96 17.92 6.78
C GLY A 71 9.64 16.48 7.21
N ALA A 72 9.17 15.62 6.31
CA ALA A 72 9.04 14.21 6.57
C ALA A 72 10.34 13.46 6.24
N GLU A 73 10.67 12.45 7.04
CA GLU A 73 11.81 11.55 6.83
C GLU A 73 11.49 10.53 5.73
N LEU A 74 12.44 10.31 4.82
CA LEU A 74 12.33 9.31 3.76
C LEU A 74 13.43 8.26 3.91
N ASP A 75 12.99 7.02 4.12
CA ASP A 75 13.84 5.83 4.10
C ASP A 75 13.55 5.00 2.85
N TYR A 76 14.55 4.25 2.41
CA TYR A 76 14.41 3.37 1.24
C TYR A 76 14.81 1.95 1.58
N VAL A 77 14.08 0.99 1.02
CA VAL A 77 14.48 -0.41 0.90
C VAL A 77 14.52 -0.76 -0.58
N ILE A 78 15.66 -1.33 -1.02
CA ILE A 78 15.90 -1.58 -2.45
C ILE A 78 15.67 -3.05 -2.74
N GLU A 79 14.68 -3.35 -3.58
CA GLU A 79 14.42 -4.68 -4.09
C GLU A 79 15.48 -5.03 -5.16
N LYS A 80 16.46 -5.87 -4.80
CA LYS A 80 17.50 -6.33 -5.74
C LYS A 80 16.93 -7.18 -6.88
N MET A 81 15.78 -7.78 -6.67
CA MET A 81 14.96 -8.48 -7.64
C MET A 81 13.48 -8.21 -7.35
N PRO A 82 12.58 -8.31 -8.31
CA PRO A 82 11.15 -8.10 -8.08
C PRO A 82 10.59 -9.10 -7.05
N LEU A 83 10.22 -8.61 -5.88
CA LEU A 83 9.68 -9.42 -4.78
C LEU A 83 8.14 -9.48 -4.77
N GLY A 84 7.49 -8.70 -5.63
CA GLY A 84 6.04 -8.51 -5.60
C GLY A 84 5.59 -7.55 -4.49
N THR A 85 4.31 -7.21 -4.48
CA THR A 85 3.73 -6.23 -3.54
C THR A 85 3.87 -6.67 -2.09
N GLY A 86 3.67 -7.94 -1.80
CA GLY A 86 3.83 -8.53 -0.47
C GLY A 86 5.30 -8.61 -0.04
N GLY A 87 6.19 -9.04 -0.94
CA GLY A 87 7.63 -9.11 -0.63
C GLY A 87 8.24 -7.73 -0.38
N GLY A 88 7.83 -6.72 -1.16
CA GLY A 88 8.22 -5.33 -0.92
C GLY A 88 7.72 -4.80 0.44
N LEU A 89 6.49 -5.17 0.83
CA LEU A 89 5.96 -4.86 2.16
C LEU A 89 6.80 -5.51 3.27
N LEU A 90 7.08 -6.80 3.17
CA LEU A 90 7.85 -7.54 4.19
C LEU A 90 9.24 -6.95 4.37
N LEU A 91 9.92 -6.58 3.27
CA LEU A 91 11.22 -5.93 3.29
C LEU A 91 11.14 -4.54 3.95
N ALA A 92 10.15 -3.73 3.61
CA ALA A 92 9.96 -2.40 4.18
C ALA A 92 9.54 -2.45 5.67
N ALA A 93 8.80 -3.48 6.07
CA ALA A 93 8.35 -3.68 7.44
C ALA A 93 9.49 -3.95 8.43
N GLU A 94 10.68 -4.28 7.95
CA GLU A 94 11.86 -4.35 8.82
C GLU A 94 12.30 -2.99 9.38
N LYS A 95 11.94 -1.90 8.69
CA LYS A 95 12.31 -0.53 9.07
C LYS A 95 11.23 0.20 9.89
N VAL A 96 10.05 -0.38 10.08
CA VAL A 96 9.00 0.23 10.89
C VAL A 96 8.95 -0.32 12.31
N ASP A 97 8.32 0.43 13.20
CA ASP A 97 8.12 -0.02 14.59
C ASP A 97 7.24 -1.28 14.62
N LYS A 98 7.74 -2.32 15.28
CA LYS A 98 7.05 -3.62 15.43
C LYS A 98 5.86 -3.56 16.40
N ALA A 99 5.70 -2.47 17.16
CA ALA A 99 4.65 -2.26 18.15
C ALA A 99 3.56 -1.29 17.70
N ALA A 100 3.84 -0.43 16.72
CA ALA A 100 2.93 0.62 16.28
C ALA A 100 2.33 0.30 14.90
N PRO A 101 1.02 0.50 14.69
CA PRO A 101 0.40 0.41 13.37
C PRO A 101 1.00 1.43 12.40
N PHE A 102 0.95 1.10 11.12
CA PHE A 102 1.46 1.94 10.06
C PHE A 102 0.49 2.01 8.87
N LEU A 103 0.67 3.04 8.05
CA LEU A 103 -0.05 3.23 6.79
C LEU A 103 0.69 2.46 5.68
N LEU A 104 -0.02 1.68 4.88
CA LEU A 104 0.52 1.03 3.69
C LEU A 104 -0.17 1.60 2.45
N LEU A 105 0.63 1.95 1.45
CA LEU A 105 0.18 2.62 0.23
C LEU A 105 0.69 1.89 -1.01
N ASN A 106 -0.19 1.68 -1.98
CA ASN A 106 0.24 1.32 -3.33
C ASN A 106 0.90 2.54 -3.98
N GLY A 107 2.12 2.41 -4.46
CA GLY A 107 2.93 3.51 -5.02
C GLY A 107 2.47 4.01 -6.40
N ASP A 108 1.37 3.47 -6.92
CA ASP A 108 0.79 3.82 -8.22
C ASP A 108 -0.70 4.22 -8.15
N THR A 109 -1.21 4.41 -6.96
CA THR A 109 -2.62 4.71 -6.71
C THR A 109 -2.73 5.98 -5.85
N TYR A 110 -3.53 6.93 -6.28
CA TYR A 110 -3.94 8.07 -5.47
C TYR A 110 -5.39 7.86 -5.04
N PHE A 111 -5.59 7.69 -3.75
CA PHE A 111 -6.93 7.52 -3.17
C PHE A 111 -7.04 8.36 -1.90
N ALA A 112 -7.90 9.37 -1.95
CA ALA A 112 -8.09 10.32 -0.86
C ALA A 112 -8.90 9.70 0.27
N VAL A 113 -8.24 9.40 1.39
CA VAL A 113 -8.83 8.83 2.61
C VAL A 113 -8.40 9.67 3.80
N ASP A 114 -9.33 9.98 4.71
CA ASP A 114 -8.99 10.62 5.97
C ASP A 114 -8.27 9.62 6.89
N LEU A 115 -7.00 9.92 7.20
CA LEU A 115 -6.15 9.07 8.03
C LEU A 115 -6.72 8.85 9.43
N LYS A 116 -7.32 9.89 10.03
CA LYS A 116 -7.90 9.79 11.38
C LYS A 116 -9.13 8.89 11.38
N VAL A 117 -9.95 8.96 10.33
CA VAL A 117 -11.12 8.10 10.17
C VAL A 117 -10.67 6.65 9.99
N LEU A 118 -9.72 6.39 9.09
CA LEU A 118 -9.18 5.05 8.81
C LEU A 118 -8.55 4.42 10.06
N SER A 119 -7.66 5.15 10.74
CA SER A 119 -6.96 4.66 11.94
C SER A 119 -7.91 4.43 13.12
N LYS A 120 -8.87 5.34 13.34
CA LYS A 120 -9.88 5.19 14.38
C LYS A 120 -10.80 3.99 14.13
N PHE A 121 -11.23 3.80 12.87
CA PHE A 121 -12.06 2.66 12.51
C PHE A 121 -11.31 1.34 12.72
N SER A 122 -10.04 1.27 12.33
CA SER A 122 -9.16 0.13 12.58
C SER A 122 -9.04 -0.17 14.08
N GLN A 123 -8.77 0.84 14.89
CA GLN A 123 -8.63 0.70 16.33
C GLN A 123 -9.93 0.23 16.99
N THR A 124 -11.08 0.79 16.60
CA THR A 124 -12.40 0.43 17.16
C THR A 124 -12.75 -1.04 16.92
N ASN A 125 -12.31 -1.59 15.78
CA ASN A 125 -12.60 -2.97 15.40
C ASN A 125 -11.45 -3.95 15.71
N ASP A 126 -10.38 -3.50 16.36
CA ASP A 126 -9.15 -4.27 16.62
C ASP A 126 -8.66 -4.98 15.33
N ALA A 127 -8.61 -4.22 14.23
CA ALA A 127 -8.29 -4.76 12.93
C ALA A 127 -6.80 -5.05 12.78
N ASP A 128 -6.46 -6.21 12.21
CA ASP A 128 -5.12 -6.52 11.72
C ASP A 128 -4.85 -5.76 10.42
N TRP A 129 -5.86 -5.72 9.55
CA TRP A 129 -5.88 -5.02 8.27
C TRP A 129 -7.13 -4.16 8.16
N CYS A 130 -6.98 -2.87 7.94
CA CYS A 130 -8.09 -1.98 7.63
C CYS A 130 -7.89 -1.39 6.22
N PHE A 131 -8.77 -1.74 5.31
CA PHE A 131 -8.75 -1.36 3.90
C PHE A 131 -9.54 -0.07 3.68
N SER A 132 -9.05 0.80 2.82
CA SER A 132 -9.89 1.82 2.19
C SER A 132 -10.64 1.19 1.01
N LEU A 133 -11.94 1.46 0.93
CA LEU A 133 -12.80 0.86 -0.09
C LEU A 133 -13.45 1.92 -0.96
N PHE A 134 -13.72 1.57 -2.20
CA PHE A 134 -14.53 2.39 -3.11
C PHE A 134 -15.50 1.53 -3.91
N ARG A 135 -16.51 2.16 -4.50
CA ARG A 135 -17.42 1.47 -5.43
C ARG A 135 -16.81 1.45 -6.83
N ALA A 136 -16.48 0.27 -7.31
CA ALA A 136 -15.89 0.09 -8.64
C ALA A 136 -16.89 0.47 -9.73
N ASN A 137 -16.47 1.29 -10.68
CA ASN A 137 -17.23 1.67 -11.87
C ASN A 137 -17.01 0.73 -13.06
N GLU A 138 -15.91 -0.05 -13.05
CA GLU A 138 -15.52 -0.97 -14.11
C GLU A 138 -15.55 -2.42 -13.63
N LYS A 139 -16.06 -3.31 -14.47
CA LYS A 139 -16.10 -4.75 -14.18
C LYS A 139 -14.71 -5.37 -14.34
N GLY A 140 -14.29 -6.19 -13.38
CA GLY A 140 -13.11 -7.06 -13.48
C GLY A 140 -11.75 -6.38 -13.35
N ARG A 141 -11.71 -5.05 -13.14
CA ARG A 141 -10.45 -4.31 -13.03
C ARG A 141 -9.84 -4.35 -11.62
N TYR A 142 -10.68 -4.43 -10.61
CA TYR A 142 -10.27 -4.30 -9.22
C TYR A 142 -10.58 -5.56 -8.43
N MET A 143 -9.85 -5.78 -7.33
CA MET A 143 -10.19 -6.81 -6.35
C MET A 143 -11.51 -6.43 -5.67
N GLY A 144 -12.57 -7.17 -5.95
CA GLY A 144 -13.87 -7.02 -5.31
C GLY A 144 -13.87 -7.58 -3.89
N MET A 145 -14.64 -6.95 -3.02
CA MET A 145 -14.76 -7.35 -1.61
C MET A 145 -16.21 -7.48 -1.20
N ASN A 146 -16.55 -8.55 -0.46
CA ASN A 146 -17.79 -8.61 0.29
C ASN A 146 -17.53 -8.12 1.71
N VAL A 147 -18.38 -7.21 2.18
CA VAL A 147 -18.21 -6.54 3.48
C VAL A 147 -19.53 -6.63 4.25
N SER A 148 -19.45 -6.99 5.52
CA SER A 148 -20.63 -6.99 6.41
C SER A 148 -21.11 -5.56 6.70
N PRO A 149 -22.32 -5.37 7.24
CA PRO A 149 -22.79 -4.05 7.67
C PRO A 149 -21.88 -3.35 8.69
N GLN A 150 -21.09 -4.12 9.45
CA GLN A 150 -20.13 -3.59 10.42
C GLN A 150 -18.75 -3.32 9.84
N GLY A 151 -18.58 -3.49 8.53
CA GLY A 151 -17.31 -3.27 7.84
C GLY A 151 -16.34 -4.44 7.84
N LYS A 152 -16.71 -5.63 8.38
CA LYS A 152 -15.84 -6.81 8.35
C LYS A 152 -15.81 -7.39 6.94
N ILE A 153 -14.60 -7.60 6.39
CA ILE A 153 -14.41 -8.24 5.10
C ILE A 153 -14.68 -9.73 5.25
N THR A 154 -15.62 -10.26 4.48
CA THR A 154 -16.07 -11.65 4.53
C THR A 154 -15.56 -12.48 3.36
N SER A 155 -15.20 -11.85 2.26
CA SER A 155 -14.50 -12.49 1.13
C SER A 155 -13.75 -11.50 0.26
N LEU A 156 -12.68 -11.99 -0.36
CA LEU A 156 -11.89 -11.31 -1.37
C LEU A 156 -12.13 -12.01 -2.71
N LYS A 157 -12.36 -11.23 -3.78
CA LYS A 157 -12.62 -11.77 -5.13
C LYS A 157 -11.65 -11.13 -6.12
N THR A 158 -10.55 -11.80 -6.40
CA THR A 158 -9.57 -11.34 -7.37
C THR A 158 -10.19 -11.35 -8.78
N GLY A 159 -10.16 -10.21 -9.49
CA GLY A 159 -10.51 -10.10 -10.91
C GLY A 159 -11.99 -10.28 -11.28
N SER A 160 -12.93 -10.37 -10.32
CA SER A 160 -14.34 -10.68 -10.58
C SER A 160 -15.35 -9.65 -10.06
N GLY A 161 -14.91 -8.46 -9.68
CA GLY A 161 -15.81 -7.42 -9.18
C GLY A 161 -16.81 -6.97 -10.25
N ALA A 162 -18.13 -7.07 -9.96
CA ALA A 162 -19.16 -6.44 -10.78
C ALA A 162 -19.11 -4.92 -10.62
N ALA A 163 -19.61 -4.18 -11.61
CA ALA A 163 -19.80 -2.73 -11.47
C ALA A 163 -20.68 -2.44 -10.22
N GLY A 164 -20.28 -1.49 -9.39
CA GLY A 164 -20.95 -1.15 -8.13
C GLY A 164 -20.53 -1.97 -6.91
N CYS A 165 -19.69 -3.02 -7.05
CA CYS A 165 -19.15 -3.72 -5.90
C CYS A 165 -18.09 -2.87 -5.16
N LEU A 166 -17.88 -3.17 -3.88
CA LEU A 166 -16.77 -2.59 -3.14
C LEU A 166 -15.45 -3.17 -3.63
N ALA A 167 -14.46 -2.32 -3.76
CA ALA A 167 -13.14 -2.67 -4.25
C ALA A 167 -12.05 -2.03 -3.39
N ASN A 168 -10.86 -2.63 -3.45
CA ASN A 168 -9.67 -2.19 -2.74
C ASN A 168 -9.14 -0.87 -3.31
N GLY A 169 -9.02 0.15 -2.46
CA GLY A 169 -8.49 1.48 -2.80
C GLY A 169 -6.97 1.60 -2.77
N GLY A 170 -6.25 0.54 -2.35
CA GLY A 170 -4.78 0.56 -2.30
C GLY A 170 -4.19 1.40 -1.16
N VAL A 171 -4.99 1.71 -0.16
CA VAL A 171 -4.61 2.37 1.08
C VAL A 171 -5.03 1.52 2.24
N TYR A 172 -4.11 1.21 3.16
CA TYR A 172 -4.38 0.32 4.28
C TYR A 172 -3.80 0.87 5.58
N TRP A 173 -4.53 0.66 6.67
CA TRP A 173 -3.97 0.79 8.00
C TRP A 173 -3.68 -0.61 8.54
N VAL A 174 -2.40 -0.88 8.88
CA VAL A 174 -1.90 -2.22 9.15
C VAL A 174 -1.36 -2.29 10.56
N HIS A 175 -1.82 -3.28 11.33
CA HIS A 175 -1.21 -3.60 12.61
C HIS A 175 -0.03 -4.57 12.38
N PRO A 176 1.19 -4.35 12.95
CA PRO A 176 2.37 -5.18 12.68
C PRO A 176 2.18 -6.68 12.97
N ARG A 177 1.24 -7.03 13.89
CA ARG A 177 0.91 -8.43 14.17
C ARG A 177 0.37 -9.16 12.93
N ALA A 178 -0.26 -8.45 12.00
CA ALA A 178 -0.76 -9.01 10.74
C ALA A 178 0.32 -9.68 9.87
N LEU A 179 1.58 -9.27 10.02
CA LEU A 179 2.70 -9.79 9.25
C LEU A 179 3.45 -10.93 9.94
N ARG A 180 3.19 -11.21 11.24
CA ARG A 180 3.95 -12.20 12.02
C ARG A 180 3.54 -13.63 11.72
N ASP A 181 2.26 -13.87 11.51
CA ASP A 181 1.68 -15.21 11.49
C ASP A 181 1.39 -15.73 10.06
N GLY A 182 1.81 -14.98 9.05
CA GLY A 182 1.56 -15.31 7.63
C GLY A 182 2.48 -16.38 7.03
N GLY A 183 3.53 -16.81 7.74
CA GLY A 183 4.49 -17.79 7.23
C GLY A 183 5.41 -17.26 6.12
N PHE A 184 5.40 -15.96 5.87
CA PHE A 184 6.25 -15.28 4.89
C PHE A 184 7.41 -14.55 5.58
N ALA A 185 8.58 -14.53 4.92
CA ALA A 185 9.78 -13.86 5.39
C ALA A 185 10.22 -12.72 4.45
N SER A 186 11.02 -11.82 4.99
CA SER A 186 11.69 -10.80 4.17
C SER A 186 12.58 -11.46 3.12
N GLY A 187 12.45 -11.02 1.87
CA GLY A 187 13.12 -11.60 0.71
C GLY A 187 12.29 -12.61 -0.07
N ASP A 188 11.16 -13.06 0.46
CA ASP A 188 10.23 -13.91 -0.29
C ASP A 188 9.56 -13.14 -1.44
N LYS A 189 9.34 -13.84 -2.55
CA LYS A 189 8.56 -13.29 -3.67
C LYS A 189 7.09 -13.58 -3.43
N VAL A 190 6.35 -12.57 -2.98
CA VAL A 190 4.98 -12.70 -2.46
C VAL A 190 4.09 -11.58 -3.01
N SER A 191 2.87 -11.91 -3.39
CA SER A 191 1.81 -10.95 -3.70
C SER A 191 1.06 -10.54 -2.43
N LEU A 192 0.81 -9.26 -2.26
CA LEU A 192 -0.03 -8.77 -1.17
C LEU A 192 -1.47 -9.30 -1.31
N GLU A 193 -1.99 -9.23 -2.52
CA GLU A 193 -3.38 -9.56 -2.85
C GLU A 193 -3.64 -11.06 -2.91
N GLU A 194 -2.76 -11.81 -3.58
CA GLU A 194 -2.97 -13.23 -3.86
C GLU A 194 -2.49 -14.13 -2.71
N ASP A 195 -1.40 -13.75 -2.04
CA ASP A 195 -0.80 -14.58 -1.00
C ASP A 195 -1.13 -14.06 0.40
N ILE A 196 -0.70 -12.83 0.75
CA ILE A 196 -0.82 -12.32 2.14
C ILE A 196 -2.27 -12.19 2.56
N PHE A 197 -3.13 -11.56 1.76
CA PHE A 197 -4.54 -11.41 2.12
C PHE A 197 -5.29 -12.73 2.12
N SER A 198 -4.93 -13.67 1.23
CA SER A 198 -5.53 -15.00 1.19
C SER A 198 -5.19 -15.78 2.46
N VAL A 199 -3.93 -15.75 2.90
CA VAL A 199 -3.51 -16.36 4.17
C VAL A 199 -4.18 -15.68 5.35
N ALA A 200 -4.22 -14.35 5.39
CA ALA A 200 -4.89 -13.60 6.45
C ALA A 200 -6.36 -13.98 6.62
N MET A 201 -7.09 -14.20 5.51
CA MET A 201 -8.48 -14.68 5.54
C MET A 201 -8.60 -16.11 6.10
N VAL A 202 -7.71 -17.02 5.70
CA VAL A 202 -7.76 -18.42 6.13
C VAL A 202 -7.34 -18.58 7.59
N THR A 203 -6.36 -17.80 8.05
CA THR A 203 -5.88 -17.83 9.44
C THR A 203 -6.79 -17.07 10.41
N GLY A 204 -7.85 -16.44 9.91
CA GLY A 204 -8.85 -15.77 10.75
C GLY A 204 -8.39 -14.42 11.28
N GLN A 205 -7.43 -13.76 10.63
CA GLN A 205 -7.07 -12.39 10.95
C GLN A 205 -8.27 -11.44 10.80
N SER A 206 -8.25 -10.34 11.51
CA SER A 206 -9.33 -9.34 11.53
C SER A 206 -9.16 -8.37 10.36
N LEU A 207 -9.86 -8.62 9.24
CA LEU A 207 -9.87 -7.76 8.06
C LEU A 207 -11.14 -6.90 8.07
N PHE A 208 -10.97 -5.59 8.02
CA PHE A 208 -12.06 -4.62 7.97
C PHE A 208 -11.86 -3.64 6.80
N GLY A 209 -12.95 -2.97 6.37
CA GLY A 209 -12.89 -1.99 5.30
C GLY A 209 -13.90 -0.86 5.52
N ILE A 210 -13.51 0.34 5.11
CA ILE A 210 -14.28 1.58 5.22
C ILE A 210 -14.29 2.33 3.88
#